data_e9af806e16a57e740d770d530705cbdf
#
_entry.id   e9af806e16a57e740d770d530705cbdf
#
_cell.length_a   1.000
_cell.length_b   1.000
_cell.length_c   1.000
_cell.angle_alpha   90.00
_cell.angle_beta   90.00
_cell.angle_gamma   90.00
#
_symmetry.space_group_name_H-M   'P 1'
#
loop_
_entity.id
_entity.type
_entity.pdbx_description
1 polymer ?
#
loop_
_entity_poly.entity_id
_entity_poly.type
_entity_poly.pdbx_seq_one_letter_code
_entity_poly.pdbx_strand_id
1 'polypeptide(L)'
;MPKATKRNTTPSQKSYGDALLADISRNIALLNSAPSDDLVDPGFAFGEAISQLAAAMANIAPNSPAEALAQACLAWEDLEALNDASDLESYKARSAMRRLQLRIFFLAGWIENQHRIRRKDWNLDYFHSVENGYPRPFP
;
A
#
# COMPACT_ATOMS: atom_id res chain seq x y z
N MET A 1 -39.96 22.00 -20.03
CA MET A 1 -38.63 22.15 -19.34
C MET A 1 -38.41 20.94 -18.45
N PRO A 2 -37.47 20.08 -18.72
CA PRO A 2 -37.18 18.98 -17.80
C PRO A 2 -36.55 19.55 -16.52
N LYS A 3 -37.13 19.19 -15.38
CA LYS A 3 -36.56 19.52 -14.06
C LYS A 3 -35.20 18.83 -13.92
N ALA A 4 -34.16 19.64 -13.70
CA ALA A 4 -32.84 19.12 -13.35
C ALA A 4 -32.95 18.32 -12.05
N THR A 5 -32.80 17.02 -12.14
CA THR A 5 -32.69 16.15 -10.97
C THR A 5 -31.37 16.50 -10.27
N LYS A 6 -31.45 17.16 -9.10
CA LYS A 6 -30.31 17.34 -8.23
C LYS A 6 -29.75 15.94 -7.92
N ARG A 7 -28.62 15.60 -8.50
CA ARG A 7 -27.85 14.46 -8.04
C ARG A 7 -27.44 14.78 -6.59
N ASN A 8 -28.08 14.10 -5.64
CA ASN A 8 -27.56 14.03 -4.29
C ASN A 8 -26.20 13.34 -4.37
N THR A 9 -25.13 14.14 -4.44
CA THR A 9 -23.81 13.65 -4.20
C THR A 9 -23.72 13.37 -2.71
N THR A 10 -23.95 12.12 -2.33
CA THR A 10 -23.57 11.62 -0.99
C THR A 10 -22.08 11.95 -0.82
N PRO A 11 -21.66 12.62 0.28
CA PRO A 11 -20.24 12.82 0.51
C PRO A 11 -19.57 11.46 0.48
N SER A 12 -18.55 11.30 -0.39
CA SER A 12 -17.82 10.05 -0.52
C SER A 12 -17.23 9.73 0.86
N GLN A 13 -17.65 8.64 1.47
CA GLN A 13 -16.99 8.12 2.65
C GLN A 13 -15.52 7.96 2.28
N LYS A 14 -14.63 8.60 3.08
CA LYS A 14 -13.20 8.39 2.95
C LYS A 14 -12.96 6.89 3.00
N SER A 15 -12.29 6.34 2.01
CA SER A 15 -11.97 4.93 1.98
C SER A 15 -11.08 4.58 3.17
N TYR A 16 -11.09 3.31 3.57
CA TYR A 16 -10.19 2.85 4.63
C TYR A 16 -8.71 3.07 4.28
N GLY A 17 -8.37 2.95 2.99
CA GLY A 17 -7.04 3.27 2.47
C GLY A 17 -6.66 4.74 2.67
N ASP A 18 -7.58 5.67 2.42
CA ASP A 18 -7.37 7.10 2.68
C ASP A 18 -7.11 7.38 4.16
N ALA A 19 -7.84 6.72 5.06
CA ALA A 19 -7.64 6.86 6.49
C ALA A 19 -6.27 6.35 6.94
N LEU A 20 -5.85 5.20 6.46
CA LEU A 20 -4.50 4.66 6.74
C LEU A 20 -3.40 5.56 6.20
N LEU A 21 -3.54 6.06 4.98
CA LEU A 21 -2.56 6.98 4.38
C LEU A 21 -2.45 8.28 5.18
N ALA A 22 -3.57 8.84 5.61
CA ALA A 22 -3.59 10.03 6.46
C ALA A 22 -2.88 9.79 7.80
N ASP A 23 -3.09 8.62 8.41
CA ASP A 23 -2.43 8.24 9.66
C ASP A 23 -0.92 8.03 9.48
N ILE A 24 -0.50 7.41 8.39
CA ILE A 24 0.92 7.26 8.03
C ILE A 24 1.56 8.65 7.88
N SER A 25 0.96 9.53 7.10
CA SER A 25 1.45 10.89 6.86
C SER A 25 1.58 11.69 8.16
N ARG A 26 0.59 11.60 9.05
CA ARG A 26 0.62 12.26 10.36
C ARG A 26 1.74 11.73 11.24
N ASN A 27 1.94 10.44 11.32
CA ASN A 27 3.02 9.85 12.10
C ASN A 27 4.40 10.20 11.56
N ILE A 28 4.58 10.29 10.25
CA ILE A 28 5.84 10.77 9.65
C ILE A 28 6.10 12.24 10.03
N ALA A 29 5.08 13.10 9.98
CA ALA A 29 5.21 14.49 10.39
C ALA A 29 5.59 14.62 11.86
N LEU A 30 5.00 13.81 12.74
CA LEU A 30 5.34 13.77 14.16
C LEU A 30 6.77 13.25 14.38
N LEU A 31 7.19 12.22 13.68
CA LEU A 31 8.56 11.71 13.73
C LEU A 31 9.58 12.78 13.33
N ASN A 32 9.31 13.51 12.24
CA ASN A 32 10.20 14.57 11.75
C ASN A 32 10.29 15.79 12.68
N SER A 33 9.29 16.02 13.52
CA SER A 33 9.24 17.13 14.49
C SER A 33 9.60 16.73 15.91
N ALA A 34 9.85 15.44 16.18
CA ALA A 34 10.16 14.96 17.51
C ALA A 34 11.55 15.47 17.97
N PRO A 35 11.67 15.99 19.21
CA PRO A 35 12.97 16.40 19.75
C PRO A 35 13.88 15.19 19.95
N SER A 36 15.18 15.36 19.63
CA SER A 36 16.18 14.30 19.67
C SER A 36 16.80 14.02 21.05
N ASP A 37 16.35 14.69 22.11
CA ASP A 37 17.08 14.79 23.38
C ASP A 37 16.52 13.96 24.54
N ASP A 38 15.54 13.08 24.33
CA ASP A 38 14.87 12.44 25.45
C ASP A 38 15.29 10.99 25.69
N LEU A 39 15.36 10.64 26.98
CA LEU A 39 15.62 9.30 27.51
C LEU A 39 14.62 8.24 27.01
N VAL A 40 13.50 8.66 26.46
CA VAL A 40 12.52 7.85 25.74
C VAL A 40 12.56 8.31 24.29
N ASP A 41 13.01 7.48 23.38
CA ASP A 41 13.05 7.80 21.95
C ASP A 41 11.63 7.79 21.35
N PRO A 42 10.97 8.95 21.18
CA PRO A 42 9.64 9.01 20.57
C PRO A 42 9.67 8.57 19.10
N GLY A 43 10.84 8.66 18.46
CA GLY A 43 11.04 8.17 17.10
C GLY A 43 10.76 6.68 16.96
N PHE A 44 11.08 5.88 17.97
CA PHE A 44 10.77 4.46 17.96
C PHE A 44 9.27 4.19 17.93
N ALA A 45 8.47 4.87 18.76
CA ALA A 45 7.03 4.69 18.81
C ALA A 45 6.34 5.10 17.50
N PHE A 46 6.77 6.20 16.89
CA PHE A 46 6.23 6.64 15.60
C PHE A 46 6.66 5.71 14.47
N GLY A 47 7.90 5.23 14.49
CA GLY A 47 8.40 4.24 13.53
C GLY A 47 7.62 2.93 13.56
N GLU A 48 7.32 2.41 14.74
CA GLU A 48 6.47 1.22 14.91
C GLU A 48 5.06 1.46 14.40
N ALA A 49 4.44 2.60 14.72
CA ALA A 49 3.12 2.95 14.22
C ALA A 49 3.08 3.03 12.69
N ILE A 50 4.07 3.66 12.07
CA ILE A 50 4.20 3.74 10.62
C ILE A 50 4.33 2.34 10.01
N SER A 51 5.16 1.47 10.58
CA SER A 51 5.36 0.11 10.09
C SER A 51 4.08 -0.73 10.15
N GLN A 52 3.32 -0.62 11.22
CA GLN A 52 2.04 -1.33 11.39
C GLN A 52 0.98 -0.83 10.40
N LEU A 53 0.86 0.48 10.23
CA LEU A 53 -0.07 1.08 9.26
C LEU A 53 0.30 0.72 7.83
N ALA A 54 1.58 0.74 7.49
CA ALA A 54 2.09 0.35 6.19
C ALA A 54 1.80 -1.13 5.89
N ALA A 55 1.98 -2.02 6.87
CA ALA A 55 1.66 -3.43 6.74
C ALA A 55 0.15 -3.66 6.52
N ALA A 56 -0.71 -2.94 7.26
CA ALA A 56 -2.16 -2.99 7.08
C ALA A 56 -2.57 -2.53 5.67
N MET A 57 -1.93 -1.48 5.16
CA MET A 57 -2.22 -0.93 3.83
C MET A 57 -1.90 -1.93 2.70
N ALA A 58 -0.97 -2.86 2.89
CA ALA A 58 -0.64 -3.88 1.90
C ALA A 58 -1.82 -4.80 1.54
N ASN A 59 -2.82 -4.91 2.41
CA ASN A 59 -4.00 -5.74 2.20
C ASN A 59 -5.18 -5.00 1.55
N ILE A 60 -4.98 -3.77 1.09
CA ILE A 60 -6.04 -2.91 0.60
C ILE A 60 -5.74 -2.51 -0.84
N ALA A 61 -6.72 -2.74 -1.73
CA ALA A 61 -6.65 -2.23 -3.10
C ALA A 61 -6.71 -0.70 -3.11
N PRO A 62 -5.87 -0.01 -3.89
CA PRO A 62 -5.93 1.45 -3.99
C PRO A 62 -7.26 1.92 -4.59
N ASN A 63 -7.82 2.99 -4.05
CA ASN A 63 -9.00 3.66 -4.58
C ASN A 63 -8.71 5.05 -5.14
N SER A 64 -7.47 5.51 -5.05
CA SER A 64 -7.07 6.84 -5.52
C SER A 64 -5.63 6.83 -6.03
N PRO A 65 -5.23 7.82 -6.84
CA PRO A 65 -3.84 7.98 -7.24
C PRO A 65 -2.87 8.11 -6.05
N ALA A 66 -3.28 8.79 -4.98
CA ALA A 66 -2.47 8.94 -3.78
C ALA A 66 -2.24 7.61 -3.07
N GLU A 67 -3.28 6.78 -2.94
CA GLU A 67 -3.16 5.43 -2.38
C GLU A 67 -2.28 4.53 -3.27
N ALA A 68 -2.41 4.63 -4.60
CA ALA A 68 -1.57 3.89 -5.53
C ALA A 68 -0.09 4.31 -5.42
N LEU A 69 0.18 5.61 -5.32
CA LEU A 69 1.53 6.13 -5.11
C LEU A 69 2.10 5.64 -3.77
N ALA A 70 1.31 5.66 -2.70
CA ALA A 70 1.72 5.16 -1.40
C ALA A 70 2.08 3.67 -1.47
N GLN A 71 1.28 2.84 -2.14
CA GLN A 71 1.59 1.42 -2.34
C GLN A 71 2.92 1.22 -3.10
N ALA A 72 3.21 2.05 -4.10
CA ALA A 72 4.47 1.99 -4.83
C ALA A 72 5.68 2.35 -3.95
N CYS A 73 5.56 3.40 -3.14
CA CYS A 73 6.60 3.81 -2.20
C CYS A 73 6.85 2.74 -1.12
N LEU A 74 5.77 2.17 -0.59
CA LEU A 74 5.86 1.12 0.42
C LEU A 74 6.38 -0.22 -0.15
N ALA A 75 6.15 -0.48 -1.44
CA ALA A 75 6.76 -1.62 -2.13
C ALA A 75 8.28 -1.49 -2.20
N TRP A 76 8.80 -0.28 -2.36
CA TRP A 76 10.23 -0.01 -2.29
C TRP A 76 10.81 -0.32 -0.92
N GLU A 77 10.14 0.10 0.16
CA GLU A 77 10.54 -0.22 1.54
C GLU A 77 10.60 -1.74 1.78
N ASP A 78 9.60 -2.48 1.30
CA ASP A 78 9.59 -3.94 1.42
C ASP A 78 10.74 -4.58 0.62
N LEU A 79 11.09 -4.02 -0.55
CA LEU A 79 12.22 -4.47 -1.36
C LEU A 79 13.56 -4.20 -0.65
N GLU A 80 13.72 -3.03 -0.03
CA GLU A 80 14.91 -2.71 0.76
C GLU A 80 15.06 -3.66 1.96
N ALA A 81 13.96 -3.94 2.65
CA ALA A 81 13.95 -4.88 3.76
C ALA A 81 14.41 -6.30 3.34
N LEU A 82 14.01 -6.74 2.13
CA LEU A 82 14.46 -8.00 1.56
C LEU A 82 15.95 -7.96 1.18
N ASN A 83 16.40 -6.86 0.62
CA ASN A 83 17.78 -6.68 0.19
C ASN A 83 18.75 -6.67 1.38
N ASP A 84 18.33 -6.13 2.51
CA ASP A 84 19.09 -6.07 3.75
C ASP A 84 18.99 -7.34 4.60
N ALA A 85 18.08 -8.25 4.25
CA ALA A 85 17.90 -9.48 5.03
C ALA A 85 19.08 -10.42 4.88
N SER A 86 19.68 -10.80 6.00
CA SER A 86 20.75 -11.81 6.06
C SER A 86 20.24 -13.25 5.88
N ASP A 87 18.95 -13.46 6.13
CA ASP A 87 18.26 -14.74 6.02
C ASP A 87 16.88 -14.54 5.36
N LEU A 88 16.75 -14.97 4.12
CA LEU A 88 15.50 -14.88 3.35
C LEU A 88 14.39 -15.82 3.87
N GLU A 89 14.75 -16.81 4.67
CA GLU A 89 13.80 -17.70 5.33
C GLU A 89 13.23 -17.11 6.62
N SER A 90 13.78 -16.00 7.10
CA SER A 90 13.30 -15.34 8.31
C SER A 90 11.86 -14.90 8.17
N TYR A 91 11.13 -14.81 9.29
CA TYR A 91 9.76 -14.31 9.31
C TYR A 91 9.64 -12.90 8.74
N LYS A 92 10.59 -12.03 9.04
CA LYS A 92 10.63 -10.65 8.52
C LYS A 92 10.76 -10.61 7.01
N ALA A 93 11.68 -11.40 6.44
CA ALA A 93 11.88 -11.46 5.00
C ALA A 93 10.66 -12.03 4.28
N ARG A 94 10.08 -13.11 4.78
CA ARG A 94 8.85 -13.69 4.21
C ARG A 94 7.67 -12.73 4.27
N SER A 95 7.50 -12.02 5.37
CA SER A 95 6.47 -11.00 5.52
C SER A 95 6.64 -9.83 4.54
N ALA A 96 7.87 -9.33 4.38
CA ALA A 96 8.18 -8.28 3.42
C ALA A 96 7.91 -8.73 1.98
N MET A 97 8.30 -9.95 1.61
CA MET A 97 8.04 -10.52 0.30
C MET A 97 6.54 -10.65 0.03
N ARG A 98 5.76 -11.11 1.01
CA ARG A 98 4.31 -11.21 0.87
C ARG A 98 3.67 -9.84 0.66
N ARG A 99 4.06 -8.83 1.45
CA ARG A 99 3.54 -7.47 1.27
C ARG A 99 3.89 -6.93 -0.10
N LEU A 100 5.12 -7.10 -0.56
CA LEU A 100 5.59 -6.67 -1.87
C LEU A 100 4.75 -7.29 -2.99
N GLN A 101 4.50 -8.59 -2.94
CA GLN A 101 3.66 -9.29 -3.90
C GLN A 101 2.22 -8.75 -3.92
N LEU A 102 1.63 -8.53 -2.74
CA LEU A 102 0.28 -7.97 -2.62
C LEU A 102 0.20 -6.54 -3.18
N ARG A 103 1.20 -5.70 -2.89
CA ARG A 103 1.25 -4.33 -3.40
C ARG A 103 1.33 -4.31 -4.93
N ILE A 104 2.18 -5.14 -5.51
CA ILE A 104 2.32 -5.25 -6.97
C ILE A 104 1.02 -5.75 -7.59
N PHE A 105 0.39 -6.75 -6.99
CA PHE A 105 -0.89 -7.30 -7.44
C PHE A 105 -1.98 -6.21 -7.47
N PHE A 106 -2.15 -5.48 -6.39
CA PHE A 106 -3.17 -4.44 -6.30
C PHE A 106 -2.87 -3.23 -7.19
N LEU A 107 -1.60 -2.84 -7.33
CA LEU A 107 -1.19 -1.76 -8.23
C LEU A 107 -1.46 -2.10 -9.69
N ALA A 108 -1.13 -3.30 -10.12
CA ALA A 108 -1.41 -3.75 -11.49
C ALA A 108 -2.91 -3.74 -11.77
N GLY A 109 -3.72 -4.26 -10.84
CA GLY A 109 -5.18 -4.23 -10.96
C GLY A 109 -5.75 -2.81 -11.00
N TRP A 110 -5.22 -1.91 -10.19
CA TRP A 110 -5.62 -0.51 -10.18
C TRP A 110 -5.32 0.17 -11.52
N ILE A 111 -4.14 -0.04 -12.09
CA ILE A 111 -3.74 0.51 -13.39
C ILE A 111 -4.67 -0.01 -14.49
N GLU A 112 -4.94 -1.30 -14.52
CA GLU A 112 -5.85 -1.91 -15.49
C GLU A 112 -7.25 -1.28 -15.42
N ASN A 113 -7.79 -1.11 -14.22
CA ASN A 113 -9.12 -0.56 -14.01
C ASN A 113 -9.20 0.93 -14.36
N GLN A 114 -8.20 1.72 -13.98
CA GLN A 114 -8.20 3.17 -14.22
C GLN A 114 -8.00 3.52 -15.68
N HIS A 115 -7.19 2.77 -16.39
CA HIS A 115 -6.81 3.06 -17.77
C HIS A 115 -7.50 2.16 -18.80
N ARG A 116 -8.37 1.25 -18.37
CA ARG A 116 -9.09 0.29 -19.22
C ARG A 116 -8.17 -0.50 -20.15
N ILE A 117 -7.00 -0.86 -19.65
CA ILE A 117 -6.05 -1.74 -20.30
C ILE A 117 -6.05 -3.09 -19.61
N ARG A 118 -5.71 -4.13 -20.35
CA ARG A 118 -5.62 -5.48 -19.80
C ARG A 118 -4.25 -6.05 -20.08
N ARG A 119 -3.65 -6.67 -19.10
CA ARG A 119 -2.36 -7.38 -19.25
C ARG A 119 -2.37 -8.31 -20.45
N LYS A 120 -3.46 -9.03 -20.63
CA LYS A 120 -3.64 -10.00 -21.72
C LYS A 120 -3.48 -9.37 -23.12
N ASP A 121 -3.90 -8.12 -23.31
CA ASP A 121 -3.80 -7.44 -24.59
C ASP A 121 -2.34 -7.15 -25.00
N TRP A 122 -1.43 -7.20 -24.06
CA TRP A 122 0.01 -6.99 -24.22
C TRP A 122 0.85 -8.23 -23.91
N ASN A 123 0.21 -9.39 -23.74
CA ASN A 123 0.84 -10.65 -23.30
C ASN A 123 1.58 -10.58 -21.97
N LEU A 124 1.24 -9.60 -21.11
CA LEU A 124 1.87 -9.42 -19.79
C LEU A 124 1.35 -10.41 -18.75
N ASP A 125 0.28 -11.11 -19.03
CA ASP A 125 -0.21 -12.24 -18.25
C ASP A 125 0.78 -13.43 -18.22
N TYR A 126 1.74 -13.47 -19.14
CA TYR A 126 2.87 -14.38 -19.07
C TYR A 126 3.68 -14.23 -17.76
N PHE A 127 3.85 -12.99 -17.29
CA PHE A 127 4.61 -12.69 -16.08
C PHE A 127 3.76 -12.70 -14.83
N HIS A 128 2.55 -12.19 -14.93
CA HIS A 128 1.64 -12.06 -13.79
C HIS A 128 0.18 -12.15 -14.25
N SER A 129 -0.48 -13.24 -13.92
CA SER A 129 -1.87 -13.50 -14.30
C SER A 129 -2.81 -13.35 -13.11
N VAL A 130 -3.91 -12.63 -13.31
CA VAL A 130 -5.01 -12.54 -12.33
C VAL A 130 -5.71 -13.89 -12.16
N GLU A 131 -5.74 -14.69 -13.21
CA GLU A 131 -6.38 -16.03 -13.19
C GLU A 131 -5.70 -16.99 -12.22
N ASN A 132 -4.43 -16.76 -11.91
CA ASN A 132 -3.68 -17.53 -10.93
C ASN A 132 -3.97 -17.13 -9.47
N GLY A 133 -4.87 -16.16 -9.27
CA GLY A 133 -5.29 -15.70 -7.95
C GLY A 133 -4.27 -14.84 -7.23
N TYR A 134 -4.55 -14.58 -5.96
CA TYR A 134 -3.62 -13.85 -5.08
C TYR A 134 -2.31 -14.61 -4.93
N PRO A 135 -1.20 -13.88 -4.73
CA PRO A 135 0.06 -14.51 -4.37
C PRO A 135 -0.17 -15.47 -3.21
N ARG A 136 0.15 -16.74 -3.42
CA ARG A 136 -0.01 -17.75 -2.37
C ARG A 136 0.91 -17.38 -1.21
N PRO A 137 0.44 -17.51 0.04
CA PRO A 137 1.36 -17.42 1.17
C PRO A 137 2.46 -18.48 0.96
N PHE A 138 3.69 -18.10 1.21
CA PHE A 138 4.80 -19.04 1.21
C PHE A 138 4.49 -20.16 2.21
N PRO A 139 4.79 -21.40 1.84
CA PRO A 139 4.63 -22.51 2.76
C PRO A 139 5.47 -22.37 4.02
#